data_079d984e4e9b8da28bd98e831a714a58
#
_entry.id   079d984e4e9b8da28bd98e831a714a58
#
_cell.length_a   1.000
_cell.length_b   1.000
_cell.length_c   1.000
_cell.angle_alpha   90.00
_cell.angle_beta   90.00
_cell.angle_gamma   90.00
#
_symmetry.space_group_name_H-M   'P 1'
#
loop_
_entity.id
_entity.type
_entity.pdbx_description
1 polymer ?
#
loop_
_entity_poly.entity_id
_entity_poly.type
_entity_poly.pdbx_seq_one_letter_code
_entity_poly.pdbx_strand_id
1 'polypeptide(L)'
;MALPNLTRDQAAERAALVTVDNYRIDLDLTDGAGAPGERTFRSVTTVTFSALPGANTVIDIAADTIHSATLNGLPIDVSAYDESTGVPLAGLAEQNVVVVDADCRYSNTGEGLHRFVDPVDGEVYLYSQFETADAKRMFACFDQPDLKATFD
;
A
#
# COMPACT_ATOMS: atom_id res chain seq x y z
N MET A 1 12.26 -5.28 11.61
CA MET A 1 13.27 -4.99 10.56
C MET A 1 12.72 -3.86 9.71
N ALA A 2 13.52 -2.83 9.42
CA ALA A 2 13.05 -1.75 8.54
C ALA A 2 12.84 -2.30 7.12
N LEU A 3 11.73 -1.92 6.48
CA LEU A 3 11.46 -2.27 5.09
C LEU A 3 12.47 -1.53 4.19
N PRO A 4 12.98 -2.17 3.14
CA PRO A 4 13.89 -1.50 2.23
C PRO A 4 13.18 -0.35 1.50
N ASN A 5 13.84 0.80 1.46
CA ASN A 5 13.41 1.92 0.63
C ASN A 5 14.05 1.83 -0.75
N LEU A 6 13.40 2.46 -1.72
CA LEU A 6 13.98 2.61 -3.06
C LEU A 6 15.31 3.36 -2.99
N THR A 7 16.25 2.94 -3.82
CA THR A 7 17.41 3.78 -4.12
C THR A 7 16.98 5.00 -4.95
N ARG A 8 17.83 6.03 -4.98
CA ARG A 8 17.60 7.22 -5.80
C ARG A 8 17.36 6.88 -7.28
N ASP A 9 18.15 5.94 -7.80
CA ASP A 9 18.06 5.55 -9.22
C ASP A 9 16.75 4.80 -9.50
N GLN A 10 16.35 3.87 -8.63
CA GLN A 10 15.06 3.18 -8.73
C GLN A 10 13.88 4.15 -8.67
N ALA A 11 13.94 5.14 -7.77
CA ALA A 11 12.89 6.16 -7.67
C ALA A 11 12.81 7.03 -8.94
N ALA A 12 13.97 7.41 -9.51
CA ALA A 12 14.03 8.18 -10.76
C ALA A 12 13.52 7.36 -11.95
N GLU A 13 13.85 6.08 -12.04
CA GLU A 13 13.33 5.18 -13.08
C GLU A 13 11.80 5.07 -12.98
N ARG A 14 11.27 4.81 -11.79
CA ARG A 14 9.81 4.71 -11.58
C ARG A 14 9.09 6.02 -11.90
N ALA A 15 9.63 7.16 -11.48
CA ALA A 15 9.06 8.48 -11.79
C ALA A 15 9.04 8.80 -13.29
N ALA A 16 9.97 8.22 -14.07
CA ALA A 16 9.95 8.34 -15.52
C ALA A 16 8.94 7.40 -16.20
N LEU A 17 8.50 6.35 -15.51
CA LEU A 17 7.58 5.33 -16.06
C LEU A 17 6.13 5.62 -15.77
N VAL A 18 5.80 6.16 -14.59
CA VAL A 18 4.42 6.27 -14.10
C VAL A 18 4.07 7.70 -13.70
N THR A 19 2.82 8.06 -13.94
CA THR A 19 2.18 9.25 -13.39
C THR A 19 0.90 8.82 -12.70
N VAL A 20 0.79 9.05 -11.40
CA VAL A 20 -0.35 8.60 -10.61
C VAL A 20 -1.46 9.65 -10.65
N ASP A 21 -2.69 9.22 -10.92
CA ASP A 21 -3.85 10.12 -10.98
C ASP A 21 -4.57 10.13 -9.61
N ASN A 22 -4.97 8.96 -9.12
CA ASN A 22 -5.80 8.83 -7.92
C ASN A 22 -5.53 7.55 -7.16
N TYR A 23 -5.63 7.65 -5.83
CA TYR A 23 -5.77 6.54 -4.89
C TYR A 23 -7.17 6.58 -4.28
N ARG A 24 -7.92 5.48 -4.41
CA ARG A 24 -9.08 5.21 -3.58
C ARG A 24 -8.70 4.14 -2.56
N ILE A 25 -8.86 4.47 -1.28
CA ILE A 25 -8.42 3.64 -0.16
C ILE A 25 -9.62 3.35 0.74
N ASP A 26 -10.04 2.09 0.75
CA ASP A 26 -11.12 1.60 1.62
C ASP A 26 -10.48 0.80 2.77
N LEU A 27 -10.67 1.24 4.01
CA LEU A 27 -10.11 0.63 5.22
C LEU A 27 -11.21 0.07 6.11
N ASP A 28 -11.04 -1.18 6.55
CA ASP A 28 -11.79 -1.73 7.69
C ASP A 28 -10.84 -1.88 8.88
N LEU A 29 -10.99 -1.00 9.86
CA LEU A 29 -10.16 -0.94 11.06
C LEU A 29 -10.73 -1.79 12.20
N THR A 30 -11.76 -2.59 11.91
CA THR A 30 -12.41 -3.46 12.87
C THR A 30 -11.88 -4.90 12.81
N ASP A 31 -12.34 -5.71 13.75
CA ASP A 31 -12.11 -7.15 13.76
C ASP A 31 -13.09 -7.94 12.85
N GLY A 32 -13.88 -7.21 12.04
CA GLY A 32 -14.95 -7.76 11.22
C GLY A 32 -16.30 -7.93 11.97
N ALA A 33 -16.30 -7.77 13.29
CA ALA A 33 -17.51 -7.82 14.13
C ALA A 33 -17.87 -6.46 14.73
N GLY A 34 -17.10 -5.43 14.42
CA GLY A 34 -17.33 -4.04 14.82
C GLY A 34 -16.51 -3.55 16.02
N ALA A 35 -15.73 -4.42 16.66
CA ALA A 35 -14.74 -4.01 17.65
C ALA A 35 -13.45 -3.56 16.95
N PRO A 36 -12.59 -2.73 17.58
CA PRO A 36 -11.30 -2.38 17.01
C PRO A 36 -10.45 -3.61 16.73
N GLY A 37 -9.85 -3.68 15.53
CA GLY A 37 -8.89 -4.73 15.19
C GLY A 37 -7.69 -4.74 16.13
N GLU A 38 -7.10 -5.89 16.39
CA GLU A 38 -5.98 -6.02 17.34
C GLU A 38 -4.62 -6.01 16.66
N ARG A 39 -4.45 -6.80 15.60
CA ARG A 39 -3.17 -7.03 14.93
C ARG A 39 -3.12 -6.48 13.51
N THR A 40 -4.21 -6.68 12.80
CA THR A 40 -4.32 -6.32 11.38
C THR A 40 -5.61 -5.55 11.13
N PHE A 41 -5.62 -4.86 10.02
CA PHE A 41 -6.79 -4.19 9.45
C PHE A 41 -6.82 -4.48 7.95
N ARG A 42 -8.03 -4.45 7.36
CA ARG A 42 -8.17 -4.67 5.93
C ARG A 42 -7.98 -3.37 5.17
N SER A 43 -7.22 -3.44 4.09
CA SER A 43 -6.98 -2.34 3.18
C SER A 43 -7.28 -2.79 1.75
N VAL A 44 -8.24 -2.14 1.10
CA VAL A 44 -8.51 -2.32 -0.32
C VAL A 44 -8.15 -1.03 -1.02
N THR A 45 -7.11 -1.08 -1.86
CA THR A 45 -6.62 0.11 -2.58
C THR A 45 -6.86 -0.05 -4.07
N THR A 46 -7.48 0.95 -4.68
CA THR A 46 -7.59 1.09 -6.13
C THR A 46 -6.72 2.28 -6.56
N VAL A 47 -5.76 2.03 -7.45
CA VAL A 47 -4.88 3.08 -7.99
C VAL A 47 -5.09 3.22 -9.47
N THR A 48 -5.38 4.44 -9.92
CA THR A 48 -5.43 4.80 -11.35
C THR A 48 -4.17 5.58 -11.71
N PHE A 49 -3.53 5.20 -12.79
CA PHE A 49 -2.28 5.81 -13.23
C PHE A 49 -2.02 5.61 -14.71
N SER A 50 -1.28 6.53 -15.31
CA SER A 50 -0.72 6.39 -16.64
C SER A 50 0.71 5.86 -16.59
N ALA A 51 1.12 5.13 -17.61
CA ALA A 51 2.46 4.57 -17.71
C ALA A 51 2.95 4.46 -19.16
N LEU A 52 4.25 4.22 -19.32
CA LEU A 52 4.79 3.84 -20.63
C LEU A 52 4.29 2.45 -21.02
N PRO A 53 3.60 2.30 -22.18
CA PRO A 53 3.07 1.01 -22.63
C PRO A 53 4.17 -0.07 -22.73
N GLY A 54 3.86 -1.26 -22.21
CA GLY A 54 4.78 -2.41 -22.18
C GLY A 54 5.80 -2.37 -21.06
N ALA A 55 5.86 -1.30 -20.27
CA ALA A 55 6.78 -1.21 -19.13
C ALA A 55 6.35 -2.15 -17.99
N ASN A 56 7.28 -2.39 -17.09
CA ASN A 56 7.06 -3.14 -15.85
C ASN A 56 7.48 -2.27 -14.67
N THR A 57 6.78 -2.42 -13.55
CA THR A 57 7.11 -1.75 -12.28
C THR A 57 6.63 -2.59 -11.11
N VAL A 58 6.68 -2.03 -9.92
CA VAL A 58 6.20 -2.65 -8.68
C VAL A 58 5.34 -1.64 -7.95
N ILE A 59 4.23 -2.08 -7.38
CA ILE A 59 3.49 -1.29 -6.36
C ILE A 59 3.91 -1.76 -4.97
N ASP A 60 4.22 -0.80 -4.11
CA ASP A 60 4.70 -1.07 -2.76
C ASP A 60 3.52 -1.36 -1.82
N ILE A 61 3.66 -2.37 -1.00
CA ILE A 61 2.75 -2.70 0.11
C ILE A 61 3.50 -3.57 1.11
N ALA A 62 3.27 -3.33 2.41
CA ALA A 62 3.78 -4.14 3.51
C ALA A 62 2.59 -4.79 4.23
N ALA A 63 2.06 -5.84 3.63
CA ALA A 63 0.91 -6.58 4.14
C ALA A 63 1.32 -7.86 4.87
N ASP A 64 0.51 -8.24 5.85
CA ASP A 64 0.58 -9.57 6.47
C ASP A 64 0.11 -10.65 5.48
N THR A 65 -0.97 -10.34 4.76
CA THR A 65 -1.55 -11.23 3.74
C THR A 65 -2.09 -10.38 2.58
N ILE A 66 -1.82 -10.79 1.35
CA ILE A 66 -2.52 -10.27 0.17
C ILE A 66 -3.59 -11.29 -0.23
N HIS A 67 -4.85 -10.88 -0.18
CA HIS A 67 -5.99 -11.71 -0.58
C HIS A 67 -6.12 -11.79 -2.10
N SER A 68 -5.95 -10.67 -2.76
CA SER A 68 -5.96 -10.59 -4.23
C SER A 68 -5.28 -9.31 -4.73
N ALA A 69 -4.77 -9.39 -5.95
CA ALA A 69 -4.34 -8.21 -6.71
C ALA A 69 -4.75 -8.36 -8.17
N THR A 70 -5.14 -7.26 -8.80
CA THR A 70 -5.47 -7.23 -10.24
C THR A 70 -4.82 -6.03 -10.92
N LEU A 71 -4.42 -6.19 -12.17
CA LEU A 71 -4.01 -5.11 -13.06
C LEU A 71 -4.95 -5.09 -14.26
N ASN A 72 -5.65 -3.99 -14.48
CA ASN A 72 -6.61 -3.81 -15.57
C ASN A 72 -7.68 -4.93 -15.60
N GLY A 73 -8.11 -5.39 -14.42
CA GLY A 73 -9.08 -6.46 -14.25
C GLY A 73 -8.54 -7.88 -14.38
N LEU A 74 -7.26 -8.04 -14.71
CA LEU A 74 -6.60 -9.35 -14.80
C LEU A 74 -5.90 -9.69 -13.48
N PRO A 75 -6.06 -10.91 -12.94
CA PRO A 75 -5.44 -11.30 -11.69
C PRO A 75 -3.92 -11.34 -11.79
N ILE A 76 -3.26 -10.88 -10.73
CA ILE A 76 -1.81 -11.00 -10.52
C ILE A 76 -1.57 -12.19 -9.60
N ASP A 77 -0.60 -13.03 -9.91
CA ASP A 77 -0.15 -14.07 -8.99
C ASP A 77 0.62 -13.46 -7.82
N VAL A 78 0.03 -13.54 -6.63
CA VAL A 78 0.60 -13.03 -5.38
C VAL A 78 1.15 -14.14 -4.49
N SER A 79 1.23 -15.39 -4.98
CA SER A 79 1.71 -16.54 -4.19
C SER A 79 3.16 -16.40 -3.72
N ALA A 80 3.98 -15.65 -4.46
CA ALA A 80 5.37 -15.35 -4.15
C ALA A 80 5.58 -13.94 -3.57
N TYR A 81 4.50 -13.32 -3.09
CA TYR A 81 4.59 -11.98 -2.49
C TYR A 81 5.57 -11.97 -1.30
N ASP A 82 6.40 -10.94 -1.28
CA ASP A 82 7.27 -10.59 -0.16
C ASP A 82 7.19 -9.08 0.09
N GLU A 83 7.05 -8.68 1.35
CA GLU A 83 6.87 -7.28 1.73
C GLU A 83 8.07 -6.39 1.35
N SER A 84 9.24 -6.97 1.13
CA SER A 84 10.44 -6.25 0.70
C SER A 84 10.45 -5.94 -0.80
N THR A 85 9.64 -6.62 -1.58
CA THR A 85 9.62 -6.50 -3.06
C THR A 85 8.32 -5.90 -3.59
N GLY A 86 7.23 -5.90 -2.80
CA GLY A 86 5.91 -5.44 -3.24
C GLY A 86 5.24 -6.38 -4.26
N VAL A 87 4.25 -5.86 -4.99
CA VAL A 87 3.48 -6.59 -6.00
C VAL A 87 3.96 -6.18 -7.41
N PRO A 88 4.45 -7.13 -8.23
CA PRO A 88 4.92 -6.82 -9.58
C PRO A 88 3.76 -6.46 -10.51
N LEU A 89 3.95 -5.42 -11.31
CA LEU A 89 3.03 -4.98 -12.35
C LEU A 89 3.74 -5.10 -13.70
N ALA A 90 3.31 -6.02 -14.54
CA ALA A 90 3.94 -6.32 -15.81
C ALA A 90 3.06 -5.96 -17.00
N GLY A 91 3.68 -5.50 -18.08
CA GLY A 91 3.00 -5.22 -19.35
C GLY A 91 1.99 -4.08 -19.23
N LEU A 92 2.39 -2.97 -18.61
CA LEU A 92 1.54 -1.81 -18.38
C LEU A 92 0.95 -1.27 -19.70
N ALA A 93 -0.31 -0.83 -19.64
CA ALA A 93 -0.93 -0.04 -20.69
C ALA A 93 -0.62 1.46 -20.51
N GLU A 94 -1.10 2.30 -21.44
CA GLU A 94 -1.03 3.76 -21.28
C GLU A 94 -1.85 4.24 -20.07
N GLN A 95 -3.03 3.62 -19.87
CA GLN A 95 -3.90 3.85 -18.70
C GLN A 95 -4.07 2.54 -17.94
N ASN A 96 -3.92 2.58 -16.62
CA ASN A 96 -3.93 1.41 -15.78
C ASN A 96 -4.80 1.61 -14.53
N VAL A 97 -5.38 0.50 -14.10
CA VAL A 97 -6.06 0.38 -12.81
C VAL A 97 -5.49 -0.84 -12.09
N VAL A 98 -4.85 -0.64 -10.95
CA VAL A 98 -4.47 -1.74 -10.07
C VAL A 98 -5.37 -1.74 -8.84
N VAL A 99 -5.82 -2.93 -8.42
CA VAL A 99 -6.55 -3.13 -7.16
C VAL A 99 -5.79 -4.13 -6.33
N VAL A 100 -5.53 -3.77 -5.07
CA VAL A 100 -4.88 -4.66 -4.10
C VAL A 100 -5.78 -4.77 -2.88
N ASP A 101 -6.11 -6.00 -2.50
CA ASP A 101 -6.90 -6.34 -1.32
C ASP A 101 -6.02 -7.11 -0.34
N ALA A 102 -5.78 -6.56 0.84
CA ALA A 102 -4.78 -7.06 1.77
C ALA A 102 -5.15 -6.80 3.24
N ASP A 103 -4.56 -7.60 4.12
CA ASP A 103 -4.50 -7.33 5.56
C ASP A 103 -3.15 -6.71 5.89
N CYS A 104 -3.17 -5.47 6.37
CA CYS A 104 -2.00 -4.74 6.83
C CYS A 104 -1.89 -4.81 8.35
N ARG A 105 -0.66 -4.69 8.87
CA ARG A 105 -0.41 -4.73 10.32
C ARG A 105 -0.48 -3.35 10.94
N TYR A 106 -1.13 -3.24 12.10
CA TYR A 106 -0.90 -2.10 12.98
C TYR A 106 0.55 -2.08 13.46
N SER A 107 1.12 -0.88 13.57
CA SER A 107 2.42 -0.69 14.20
C SER A 107 2.27 -0.28 15.67
N ASN A 108 3.35 -0.43 16.42
CA ASN A 108 3.52 0.11 17.78
C ASN A 108 4.81 0.93 17.91
N THR A 109 5.44 1.26 16.78
CA THR A 109 6.73 1.94 16.69
C THR A 109 6.61 3.35 16.10
N GLY A 110 5.40 3.75 15.67
CA GLY A 110 5.10 5.09 15.18
C GLY A 110 5.00 5.20 13.65
N GLU A 111 5.45 4.19 12.89
CA GLU A 111 5.37 4.20 11.43
C GLU A 111 4.06 3.57 10.93
N GLY A 112 3.59 4.02 9.78
CA GLY A 112 2.36 3.50 9.17
C GLY A 112 1.12 3.87 9.96
N LEU A 113 0.27 2.91 10.28
CA LEU A 113 -0.89 3.07 11.16
C LEU A 113 -0.56 2.54 12.55
N HIS A 114 -0.26 3.45 13.47
CA HIS A 114 0.08 3.12 14.85
C HIS A 114 -1.18 2.89 15.68
N ARG A 115 -1.16 1.81 16.48
CA ARG A 115 -2.23 1.45 17.41
C ARG A 115 -1.72 1.49 18.85
N PHE A 116 -2.45 2.19 19.69
CA PHE A 116 -2.17 2.34 21.11
C PHE A 116 -3.43 2.07 21.92
N VAL A 117 -3.30 1.33 23.01
CA VAL A 117 -4.36 1.14 24.00
C VAL A 117 -3.99 1.98 25.22
N ASP A 118 -4.81 2.97 25.54
CA ASP A 118 -4.56 3.83 26.69
C ASP A 118 -4.81 3.05 28.00
N PRO A 119 -3.83 2.90 28.88
CA PRO A 119 -4.01 2.19 30.13
C PRO A 119 -4.92 2.92 31.14
N VAL A 120 -5.26 4.19 30.90
CA VAL A 120 -6.11 4.98 31.78
C VAL A 120 -7.59 4.71 31.52
N ASP A 121 -8.00 4.66 30.25
CA ASP A 121 -9.40 4.47 29.87
C ASP A 121 -9.66 3.13 29.16
N GLY A 122 -8.61 2.41 28.73
CA GLY A 122 -8.72 1.15 28.00
C GLY A 122 -9.14 1.30 26.53
N GLU A 123 -9.24 2.53 26.03
CA GLU A 123 -9.67 2.80 24.68
C GLU A 123 -8.53 2.65 23.67
N VAL A 124 -8.88 2.37 22.42
CA VAL A 124 -7.94 2.20 21.31
C VAL A 124 -7.81 3.50 20.54
N TYR A 125 -6.59 3.98 20.42
CA TYR A 125 -6.25 5.18 19.65
C TYR A 125 -5.39 4.81 18.46
N LEU A 126 -5.71 5.40 17.31
CA LEU A 126 -4.98 5.20 16.06
C LEU A 126 -4.45 6.54 15.54
N TYR A 127 -3.24 6.55 15.01
CA TYR A 127 -2.72 7.65 14.22
C TYR A 127 -1.78 7.14 13.11
N SER A 128 -1.63 7.91 12.05
CA SER A 128 -0.76 7.55 10.94
C SER A 128 0.47 8.45 10.86
N GLN A 129 1.59 7.86 10.45
CA GLN A 129 2.83 8.56 10.14
C GLN A 129 3.51 7.85 8.97
N PHE A 130 3.74 8.58 7.87
CA PHE A 130 4.22 8.01 6.60
C PHE A 130 5.56 8.58 6.11
N GLU A 131 6.14 9.53 6.81
CA GLU A 131 7.42 10.10 6.39
C GLU A 131 8.59 9.13 6.69
N THR A 132 9.37 8.81 5.66
CA THR A 132 9.27 9.31 4.29
C THR A 132 8.62 8.30 3.33
N ALA A 133 8.64 7.02 3.59
CA ALA A 133 8.19 5.95 2.72
C ALA A 133 7.57 4.82 3.56
N ASP A 134 6.58 5.15 4.37
CA ASP A 134 5.84 4.23 5.24
C ASP A 134 4.34 4.17 4.94
N ALA A 135 3.86 4.84 3.87
CA ALA A 135 2.47 4.73 3.41
C ALA A 135 2.13 3.30 2.97
N LYS A 136 3.09 2.58 2.40
CA LYS A 136 2.97 1.16 2.04
C LYS A 136 2.61 0.23 3.20
N ARG A 137 2.77 0.68 4.45
CA ARG A 137 2.36 -0.07 5.65
C ARG A 137 0.85 0.01 5.90
N MET A 138 0.17 0.95 5.25
CA MET A 138 -1.26 1.16 5.43
C MET A 138 -2.07 0.82 4.18
N PHE A 139 -1.54 1.09 2.99
CA PHE A 139 -2.21 0.83 1.72
C PHE A 139 -1.20 0.63 0.58
N ALA A 140 -1.63 -0.03 -0.49
CA ALA A 140 -0.79 -0.19 -1.67
C ALA A 140 -0.57 1.15 -2.38
N CYS A 141 0.68 1.51 -2.66
CA CYS A 141 1.02 2.78 -3.31
C CYS A 141 2.36 2.71 -4.03
N PHE A 142 2.63 3.70 -4.86
CA PHE A 142 3.99 4.01 -5.30
C PHE A 142 4.61 4.92 -4.22
N ASP A 143 5.28 4.31 -3.25
CA ASP A 143 5.67 4.96 -1.99
C ASP A 143 6.92 5.82 -2.16
N GLN A 144 6.78 6.91 -2.91
CA GLN A 144 7.80 7.94 -3.11
C GLN A 144 7.16 9.32 -3.17
N PRO A 145 7.69 10.32 -2.43
CA PRO A 145 7.03 11.61 -2.21
C PRO A 145 6.87 12.50 -3.44
N ASP A 146 7.62 12.26 -4.51
CA ASP A 146 7.55 13.02 -5.76
C ASP A 146 6.42 12.56 -6.70
N LEU A 147 5.86 11.35 -6.49
CA LEU A 147 4.67 10.89 -7.22
C LEU A 147 3.40 11.38 -6.49
N LYS A 148 2.92 12.54 -6.92
CA LYS A 148 1.70 13.16 -6.35
C LYS A 148 0.45 12.59 -6.99
N ALA A 149 -0.65 12.55 -6.22
CA ALA A 149 -1.96 12.08 -6.67
C ALA A 149 -3.08 12.73 -5.86
N THR A 150 -4.31 12.52 -6.28
CA THR A 150 -5.50 12.74 -5.44
C THR A 150 -5.82 11.51 -4.62
N PHE A 151 -6.55 11.68 -3.50
CA PHE A 151 -6.92 10.61 -2.57
C PHE A 151 -8.41 10.69 -2.23
N ASP A 152 -9.07 9.52 -2.23
CA ASP A 152 -10.44 9.31 -1.78
C ASP A 152 -10.48 8.24 -0.67
#